data_c866ab73afe46870bef36ecfb5cb7b71
#
_entry.id   c866ab73afe46870bef36ecfb5cb7b71
#
_cell.length_a   1.000
_cell.length_b   1.000
_cell.length_c   1.000
_cell.angle_alpha   90.00
_cell.angle_beta   90.00
_cell.angle_gamma   90.00
#
_symmetry.space_group_name_H-M   'P 1'
#
loop_
_entity.id
_entity.type
_entity.pdbx_description
1 polymer ?
#
loop_
_entity_poly.entity_id
_entity_poly.type
_entity_poly.pdbx_seq_one_letter_code
_entity_poly.pdbx_strand_id
1 'polypeptide(L)'
;MKPYSDNIIFYDSEFTSLDPYKGEILSIGLIKMNGEELYLELEYDGEVSDFVKDNILPYLKGKKVSREEAREKIRKFIGGKESYLVAYVDSYDSIYWNKLFKIKDSTKNNQQPAFWMTIDFASMLFGLGINPESYNYKDKDNFYKKIGVDASKYREHNALDDAKLLREVYLKFYQSISKVMPK
;
A
#
# COMPACT_ATOMS: atom_id res chain seq x y z
N MET A 1 15.79 -1.60 -16.67
CA MET A 1 15.92 -0.60 -15.57
C MET A 1 15.72 -1.34 -14.25
N LYS A 2 16.30 -0.89 -13.15
CA LYS A 2 16.02 -1.40 -11.80
C LYS A 2 15.73 -0.23 -10.87
N PRO A 3 14.98 -0.44 -9.78
CA PRO A 3 14.73 0.61 -8.81
C PRO A 3 16.02 1.08 -8.14
N TYR A 4 15.97 2.25 -7.54
CA TYR A 4 17.09 2.83 -6.77
C TYR A 4 17.51 1.93 -5.61
N SER A 5 16.55 1.27 -4.97
CA SER A 5 16.75 0.35 -3.85
C SER A 5 15.94 -0.92 -4.05
N ASP A 6 16.47 -2.05 -3.59
CA ASP A 6 15.73 -3.31 -3.50
C ASP A 6 15.00 -3.46 -2.15
N ASN A 7 15.23 -2.54 -1.21
CA ASN A 7 14.58 -2.55 0.10
C ASN A 7 13.23 -1.80 0.03
N ILE A 8 12.31 -2.39 -0.71
CA ILE A 8 10.97 -1.88 -0.98
C ILE A 8 9.95 -2.71 -0.23
N ILE A 9 8.95 -2.04 0.33
CA ILE A 9 7.75 -2.63 0.91
C ILE A 9 6.55 -2.01 0.21
N PHE A 10 5.76 -2.84 -0.44
CA PHE A 10 4.47 -2.45 -0.98
C PHE A 10 3.45 -2.50 0.13
N TYR A 11 2.58 -1.50 0.19
CA TYR A 11 1.56 -1.45 1.23
C TYR A 11 0.27 -0.84 0.72
N ASP A 12 -0.79 -1.20 1.38
CA ASP A 12 -2.12 -0.68 1.19
C ASP A 12 -2.88 -0.71 2.51
N SER A 13 -3.89 0.14 2.68
CA SER A 13 -4.68 0.24 3.90
C SER A 13 -6.16 0.48 3.62
N GLU A 14 -7.02 -0.14 4.42
CA GLU A 14 -8.44 0.14 4.42
C GLU A 14 -8.79 1.07 5.57
N PHE A 15 -9.70 2.01 5.34
CA PHE A 15 -10.04 3.07 6.29
C PHE A 15 -11.53 3.10 6.60
N THR A 16 -11.87 3.65 7.77
CA THR A 16 -13.29 3.89 8.14
C THR A 16 -13.94 4.95 7.27
N SER A 17 -13.16 5.91 6.76
CA SER A 17 -13.61 7.04 5.94
C SER A 17 -12.45 7.64 5.18
N LEU A 18 -12.72 8.31 4.07
CA LEU A 18 -11.75 9.14 3.36
C LEU A 18 -11.56 10.53 3.98
N ASP A 19 -12.33 10.89 5.02
CA ASP A 19 -12.06 12.09 5.80
C ASP A 19 -10.81 11.90 6.67
N PRO A 20 -9.67 12.54 6.34
CA PRO A 20 -8.42 12.29 7.03
C PRO A 20 -8.41 12.79 8.48
N TYR A 21 -9.35 13.64 8.86
CA TYR A 21 -9.46 14.15 10.23
C TYR A 21 -10.19 13.17 11.16
N LYS A 22 -11.17 12.44 10.63
CA LYS A 22 -12.03 11.52 11.39
C LYS A 22 -11.67 10.05 11.16
N GLY A 23 -11.27 9.71 9.94
CA GLY A 23 -11.03 8.33 9.56
C GLY A 23 -9.88 7.66 10.32
N GLU A 24 -9.93 6.34 10.37
CA GLU A 24 -8.97 5.46 11.05
C GLU A 24 -8.66 4.24 10.19
N ILE A 25 -7.48 3.65 10.38
CA ILE A 25 -7.12 2.40 9.69
C ILE A 25 -7.94 1.25 10.28
N LEU A 26 -8.55 0.47 9.39
CA LEU A 26 -9.25 -0.79 9.67
C LEU A 26 -8.33 -2.00 9.46
N SER A 27 -7.60 -2.00 8.37
CA SER A 27 -6.60 -3.01 8.07
C SER A 27 -5.42 -2.42 7.31
N ILE A 28 -4.29 -3.08 7.41
CA ILE A 28 -3.07 -2.73 6.68
C ILE A 28 -2.37 -3.99 6.19
N GLY A 29 -2.02 -4.00 4.92
CA GLY A 29 -1.24 -5.04 4.27
C GLY A 29 0.13 -4.52 3.86
N LEU A 30 1.18 -5.26 4.16
CA LEU A 30 2.55 -4.97 3.74
C LEU A 30 3.15 -6.22 3.11
N ILE A 31 3.88 -6.05 2.02
CA ILE A 31 4.64 -7.11 1.41
C ILE A 31 6.02 -6.60 0.96
N LYS A 32 7.06 -7.28 1.38
CA LYS A 32 8.44 -6.96 0.97
C LYS A 32 8.69 -7.40 -0.48
N MET A 33 9.74 -6.86 -1.06
CA MET A 33 10.20 -7.25 -2.40
C MET A 33 10.43 -8.77 -2.52
N ASN A 34 10.91 -9.43 -1.46
CA ASN A 34 11.14 -10.88 -1.42
C ASN A 34 9.89 -11.74 -1.23
N GLY A 35 8.72 -11.11 -1.00
CA GLY A 35 7.44 -11.80 -0.80
C GLY A 35 7.07 -12.08 0.65
N GLU A 36 7.87 -11.64 1.64
CA GLU A 36 7.48 -11.69 3.05
C GLU A 36 6.30 -10.76 3.32
N GLU A 37 5.28 -11.24 4.03
CA GLU A 37 3.99 -10.57 4.18
C GLU A 37 3.66 -10.26 5.65
N LEU A 38 2.95 -9.15 5.86
CA LEU A 38 2.28 -8.82 7.10
C LEU A 38 0.88 -8.29 6.81
N TYR A 39 -0.13 -8.84 7.48
CA TYR A 39 -1.49 -8.34 7.46
C TYR A 39 -1.98 -8.12 8.88
N LEU A 40 -2.59 -6.97 9.14
CA LEU A 40 -3.14 -6.62 10.44
C LEU A 40 -4.53 -6.02 10.27
N GLU A 41 -5.46 -6.44 11.14
CA GLU A 41 -6.73 -5.77 11.35
C GLU A 41 -6.66 -5.01 12.68
N LEU A 42 -7.10 -3.74 12.69
CA LEU A 42 -6.96 -2.85 13.82
C LEU A 42 -8.30 -2.62 14.52
N GLU A 43 -8.23 -2.44 15.83
CA GLU A 43 -9.35 -1.90 16.60
C GLU A 43 -9.63 -0.47 16.13
N TYR A 44 -10.90 -0.10 16.05
CA TYR A 44 -11.34 1.25 15.71
C TYR A 44 -12.55 1.64 16.54
N ASP A 45 -12.63 2.93 16.83
CA ASP A 45 -13.76 3.56 17.50
C ASP A 45 -14.32 4.62 16.56
N GLY A 46 -15.54 4.55 16.17
CA GLY A 46 -16.16 5.60 15.38
C GLY A 46 -17.02 5.10 14.24
N GLU A 47 -17.55 6.07 13.52
CA GLU A 47 -18.42 5.82 12.39
C GLU A 47 -17.64 5.36 11.17
N VAL A 48 -18.23 4.45 10.44
CA VAL A 48 -17.75 3.99 9.14
C VAL A 48 -18.70 4.43 8.04
N SER A 49 -18.20 4.72 6.86
CA SER A 49 -19.04 5.04 5.71
C SER A 49 -19.86 3.84 5.27
N ASP A 50 -20.96 4.07 4.56
CA ASP A 50 -21.81 2.98 4.07
C ASP A 50 -21.04 2.06 3.10
N PHE A 51 -20.18 2.63 2.26
CA PHE A 51 -19.29 1.84 1.41
C PHE A 51 -18.44 0.86 2.24
N VAL A 52 -17.88 1.31 3.34
CA VAL A 52 -17.02 0.48 4.22
C VAL A 52 -17.83 -0.62 4.90
N LYS A 53 -19.06 -0.31 5.34
CA LYS A 53 -19.98 -1.30 5.94
C LYS A 53 -20.27 -2.44 4.99
N ASP A 54 -20.50 -2.12 3.71
CA ASP A 54 -20.95 -3.10 2.73
C ASP A 54 -19.77 -3.85 2.07
N ASN A 55 -18.64 -3.20 1.86
CA ASN A 55 -17.57 -3.73 1.03
C ASN A 55 -16.29 -4.12 1.77
N ILE A 56 -16.07 -3.65 3.00
CA ILE A 56 -14.84 -3.90 3.76
C ILE A 56 -15.11 -4.69 5.03
N LEU A 57 -15.97 -4.18 5.93
CA LEU A 57 -16.22 -4.80 7.24
C LEU A 57 -16.63 -6.28 7.19
N PRO A 58 -17.46 -6.77 6.22
CA PRO A 58 -17.86 -8.16 6.16
C PRO A 58 -16.68 -9.14 6.00
N TYR A 59 -15.54 -8.62 5.58
CA TYR A 59 -14.35 -9.41 5.27
C TYR A 59 -13.23 -9.28 6.32
N LEU A 60 -13.36 -8.36 7.26
CA LEU A 60 -12.45 -8.25 8.40
C LEU A 60 -12.83 -9.27 9.47
N LYS A 61 -12.24 -10.47 9.37
CA LYS A 61 -12.56 -11.62 10.23
C LYS A 61 -11.39 -12.04 11.12
N GLY A 62 -10.27 -11.35 11.00
CA GLY A 62 -9.08 -11.61 11.78
C GLY A 62 -9.20 -11.10 13.23
N LYS A 63 -8.23 -11.50 14.04
CA LYS A 63 -8.07 -10.92 15.37
C LYS A 63 -7.61 -9.49 15.25
N LYS A 64 -8.40 -8.56 15.74
CA LYS A 64 -8.04 -7.14 15.78
C LYS A 64 -6.95 -6.88 16.81
N VAL A 65 -6.04 -6.01 16.47
CA VAL A 65 -4.95 -5.57 17.33
C VAL A 65 -5.07 -4.09 17.67
N SER A 66 -4.56 -3.69 18.82
CA SER A 66 -4.47 -2.29 19.17
C SER A 66 -3.49 -1.55 18.24
N ARG A 67 -3.62 -0.22 18.15
CA ARG A 67 -2.68 0.60 17.37
C ARG A 67 -1.25 0.48 17.86
N GLU A 68 -1.04 0.31 19.16
CA GLU A 68 0.30 0.11 19.73
C GLU A 68 0.89 -1.22 19.26
N GLU A 69 0.13 -2.29 19.37
CA GLU A 69 0.55 -3.62 18.92
C GLU A 69 0.82 -3.62 17.39
N ALA A 70 -0.01 -2.91 16.62
CA ALA A 70 0.21 -2.77 15.18
C ALA A 70 1.55 -2.07 14.87
N ARG A 71 1.86 -0.94 15.56
CA ARG A 71 3.15 -0.25 15.42
C ARG A 71 4.34 -1.14 15.72
N GLU A 72 4.27 -1.92 16.78
CA GLU A 72 5.34 -2.84 17.16
C GLU A 72 5.54 -3.94 16.12
N LYS A 73 4.45 -4.56 15.65
CA LYS A 73 4.51 -5.61 14.62
C LYS A 73 5.06 -5.07 13.31
N ILE A 74 4.64 -3.87 12.89
CA ILE A 74 5.14 -3.22 11.68
C ILE A 74 6.63 -2.89 11.82
N ARG A 75 7.08 -2.32 12.95
CA ARG A 75 8.51 -2.07 13.20
C ARG A 75 9.34 -3.34 13.12
N LYS A 76 8.86 -4.42 13.73
CA LYS A 76 9.53 -5.72 13.67
C LYS A 76 9.59 -6.28 12.26
N PHE A 77 8.50 -6.15 11.50
CA PHE A 77 8.42 -6.60 10.11
C PHE A 77 9.37 -5.83 9.20
N ILE A 78 9.40 -4.50 9.28
CA ILE A 78 10.31 -3.65 8.49
C ILE A 78 11.76 -3.92 8.86
N GLY A 79 12.05 -4.05 10.15
CA GLY A 79 13.41 -4.26 10.64
C GLY A 79 14.22 -2.97 10.70
N GLY A 80 15.54 -3.10 10.89
CA GLY A 80 16.44 -1.96 11.10
C GLY A 80 17.02 -1.33 9.83
N LYS A 81 16.63 -1.78 8.64
CA LYS A 81 17.09 -1.21 7.37
C LYS A 81 16.13 -0.13 6.89
N GLU A 82 16.67 0.94 6.32
CA GLU A 82 15.86 1.95 5.66
C GLU A 82 15.08 1.33 4.49
N SER A 83 13.76 1.27 4.62
CA SER A 83 12.85 0.68 3.65
C SER A 83 12.01 1.77 2.99
N TYR A 84 11.80 1.67 1.68
CA TYR A 84 10.93 2.57 0.92
C TYR A 84 9.54 1.97 0.82
N LEU A 85 8.53 2.74 1.25
CA LEU A 85 7.13 2.35 1.08
C LEU A 85 6.66 2.72 -0.32
N VAL A 86 5.96 1.80 -0.97
CA VAL A 86 5.32 2.02 -2.28
C VAL A 86 3.84 1.70 -2.16
N ALA A 87 3.00 2.66 -2.52
CA ALA A 87 1.55 2.48 -2.61
C ALA A 87 1.03 2.93 -3.98
N TYR A 88 -0.23 2.64 -4.27
CA TYR A 88 -0.93 3.17 -5.43
C TYR A 88 -1.89 4.28 -4.98
N VAL A 89 -1.72 5.51 -5.53
CA VAL A 89 -2.43 6.71 -5.05
C VAL A 89 -2.19 6.92 -3.56
N ASP A 90 -0.95 7.00 -3.17
CA ASP A 90 -0.41 7.02 -1.80
C ASP A 90 -0.99 8.10 -0.87
N SER A 91 -1.71 9.08 -1.39
CA SER A 91 -2.13 10.26 -0.62
C SER A 91 -2.93 9.92 0.65
N TYR A 92 -3.80 8.91 0.60
CA TYR A 92 -4.55 8.47 1.78
C TYR A 92 -3.71 7.55 2.67
N ASP A 93 -3.04 6.58 2.09
CA ASP A 93 -2.21 5.62 2.82
C ASP A 93 -1.14 6.32 3.65
N SER A 94 -0.44 7.30 3.07
CA SER A 94 0.57 8.08 3.77
C SER A 94 0.00 8.91 4.93
N ILE A 95 -1.18 9.51 4.77
CA ILE A 95 -1.83 10.24 5.85
C ILE A 95 -2.17 9.30 7.02
N TYR A 96 -2.80 8.17 6.72
CA TYR A 96 -3.19 7.22 7.77
C TYR A 96 -2.00 6.51 8.39
N TRP A 97 -0.94 6.24 7.62
CA TRP A 97 0.35 5.80 8.14
C TRP A 97 0.92 6.80 9.14
N ASN A 98 0.95 8.08 8.78
CA ASN A 98 1.43 9.15 9.65
C ASN A 98 0.59 9.25 10.94
N LYS A 99 -0.74 9.10 10.84
CA LYS A 99 -1.63 9.03 12.01
C LYS A 99 -1.32 7.82 12.88
N LEU A 100 -1.15 6.63 12.29
CA LEU A 100 -0.82 5.41 13.01
C LEU A 100 0.47 5.59 13.82
N PHE A 101 1.52 6.14 13.21
CA PHE A 101 2.81 6.36 13.88
C PHE A 101 2.89 7.66 14.68
N LYS A 102 1.80 8.44 14.77
CA LYS A 102 1.73 9.73 15.49
C LYS A 102 2.83 10.71 15.10
N ILE A 103 3.12 10.78 13.80
CA ILE A 103 4.16 11.68 13.28
C ILE A 103 3.68 13.11 13.42
N LYS A 104 4.29 13.86 14.31
CA LYS A 104 3.96 15.26 14.59
C LYS A 104 4.95 16.24 13.98
N ASP A 105 6.16 15.79 13.72
CA ASP A 105 7.26 16.62 13.22
C ASP A 105 8.16 15.78 12.32
N SER A 106 8.18 16.12 11.04
CA SER A 106 8.96 15.40 10.03
C SER A 106 10.48 15.47 10.26
N THR A 107 10.94 16.43 11.06
CA THR A 107 12.37 16.58 11.38
C THR A 107 12.84 15.57 12.44
N LYS A 108 11.92 14.96 13.18
CA LYS A 108 12.21 13.94 14.17
C LYS A 108 11.86 12.54 13.62
N ASN A 109 12.65 12.07 12.71
CA ASN A 109 12.45 10.83 11.93
C ASN A 109 12.33 9.52 12.74
N ASN A 110 12.36 9.57 14.06
CA ASN A 110 12.41 8.37 14.91
C ASN A 110 11.04 7.73 15.18
N GLN A 111 9.95 8.26 14.61
CA GLN A 111 8.60 7.79 14.94
C GLN A 111 8.11 6.71 14.00
N GLN A 112 8.54 6.71 12.74
CA GLN A 112 8.18 5.68 11.77
C GLN A 112 9.37 4.79 11.41
N PRO A 113 9.14 3.52 11.06
CA PRO A 113 10.22 2.57 10.77
C PRO A 113 10.72 2.60 9.33
N ALA A 114 10.05 3.32 8.42
CA ALA A 114 10.40 3.39 7.01
C ALA A 114 11.02 4.75 6.64
N PHE A 115 11.54 4.87 5.43
CA PHE A 115 11.98 6.15 4.88
C PHE A 115 10.81 7.12 4.86
N TRP A 116 11.07 8.40 5.14
CA TRP A 116 10.02 9.40 5.35
C TRP A 116 9.18 9.69 4.09
N MET A 117 9.77 9.51 2.91
CA MET A 117 9.14 9.75 1.62
C MET A 117 8.57 8.43 1.10
N THR A 118 7.27 8.37 1.00
CA THR A 118 6.56 7.29 0.30
C THR A 118 6.67 7.47 -1.21
N ILE A 119 6.57 6.39 -1.95
CA ILE A 119 6.64 6.37 -3.41
C ILE A 119 5.26 6.04 -3.95
N ASP A 120 4.66 7.00 -4.64
CA ASP A 120 3.38 6.81 -5.31
C ASP A 120 3.58 6.22 -6.72
N PHE A 121 3.10 5.00 -6.90
CA PHE A 121 3.22 4.31 -8.18
C PHE A 121 2.36 4.95 -9.29
N ALA A 122 1.22 5.54 -8.94
CA ALA A 122 0.38 6.27 -9.89
C ALA A 122 1.12 7.47 -10.50
N SER A 123 1.85 8.22 -9.67
CA SER A 123 2.72 9.32 -10.11
C SER A 123 3.87 8.84 -11.00
N MET A 124 4.42 7.65 -10.74
CA MET A 124 5.43 7.06 -11.60
C MET A 124 4.87 6.72 -12.98
N LEU A 125 3.67 6.14 -13.06
CA LEU A 125 2.98 5.85 -14.32
C LEU A 125 2.72 7.13 -15.11
N PHE A 126 2.18 8.16 -14.44
CA PHE A 126 1.91 9.46 -15.04
C PHE A 126 3.18 10.08 -15.65
N GLY A 127 4.29 10.08 -14.91
CA GLY A 127 5.58 10.59 -15.38
C GLY A 127 6.15 9.86 -16.60
N LEU A 128 5.69 8.64 -16.86
CA LEU A 128 6.05 7.82 -18.02
C LEU A 128 5.03 7.87 -19.16
N GLY A 129 4.05 8.77 -19.07
CA GLY A 129 3.00 8.92 -20.09
C GLY A 129 1.95 7.82 -20.09
N ILE A 130 1.85 7.06 -19.00
CA ILE A 130 0.84 6.01 -18.81
C ILE A 130 -0.28 6.60 -17.96
N ASN A 131 -1.53 6.46 -18.45
CA ASN A 131 -2.68 6.88 -17.67
C ASN A 131 -2.79 6.08 -16.38
N PRO A 132 -2.63 6.69 -15.19
CA PRO A 132 -2.73 5.97 -13.92
C PRO A 132 -4.13 5.37 -13.68
N GLU A 133 -5.19 5.97 -14.23
CA GLU A 133 -6.54 5.43 -14.16
C GLU A 133 -6.67 4.02 -14.77
N SER A 134 -5.78 3.66 -15.70
CA SER A 134 -5.74 2.32 -16.30
C SER A 134 -5.47 1.21 -15.27
N TYR A 135 -4.94 1.55 -14.09
CA TYR A 135 -4.68 0.60 -13.02
C TYR A 135 -5.96 0.18 -12.28
N ASN A 136 -6.86 1.12 -12.00
CA ASN A 136 -7.99 0.90 -11.10
C ASN A 136 -9.38 0.93 -11.75
N TYR A 137 -9.50 1.32 -13.03
CA TYR A 137 -10.79 1.58 -13.66
C TYR A 137 -11.02 0.74 -14.93
N LYS A 138 -11.85 1.22 -15.82
CA LYS A 138 -12.38 0.49 -16.98
C LYS A 138 -11.34 -0.24 -17.84
N ASP A 139 -10.10 0.26 -17.89
CA ASP A 139 -9.02 -0.34 -18.67
C ASP A 139 -8.08 -1.24 -17.85
N LYS A 140 -8.36 -1.46 -16.56
CA LYS A 140 -7.48 -2.25 -15.67
C LYS A 140 -7.16 -3.63 -16.23
N ASP A 141 -8.15 -4.32 -16.76
CA ASP A 141 -7.96 -5.67 -17.33
C ASP A 141 -7.03 -5.66 -18.53
N ASN A 142 -7.13 -4.62 -19.39
CA ASN A 142 -6.23 -4.45 -20.51
C ASN A 142 -4.80 -4.11 -20.07
N PHE A 143 -4.64 -3.26 -19.06
CA PHE A 143 -3.34 -2.93 -18.50
C PHE A 143 -2.68 -4.17 -17.87
N TYR A 144 -3.37 -4.87 -17.00
CA TYR A 144 -2.86 -6.08 -16.37
C TYR A 144 -2.51 -7.16 -17.40
N LYS A 145 -3.39 -7.39 -18.36
CA LYS A 145 -3.14 -8.33 -19.44
C LYS A 145 -1.90 -8.00 -20.26
N LYS A 146 -1.71 -6.72 -20.58
CA LYS A 146 -0.53 -6.24 -21.32
C LYS A 146 0.79 -6.51 -20.61
N ILE A 147 0.81 -6.43 -19.29
CA ILE A 147 2.00 -6.70 -18.47
C ILE A 147 2.06 -8.12 -17.93
N GLY A 148 1.08 -8.97 -18.24
CA GLY A 148 1.04 -10.38 -17.85
C GLY A 148 0.73 -10.59 -16.36
N VAL A 149 -0.15 -9.76 -15.80
CA VAL A 149 -0.68 -9.88 -14.44
C VAL A 149 -2.12 -10.40 -14.50
N ASP A 150 -2.42 -11.39 -13.66
CA ASP A 150 -3.76 -11.92 -13.46
C ASP A 150 -4.34 -11.35 -12.15
N ALA A 151 -5.07 -10.23 -12.28
CA ALA A 151 -5.66 -9.55 -11.14
C ALA A 151 -6.78 -10.35 -10.44
N SER A 152 -7.36 -11.37 -11.10
CA SER A 152 -8.44 -12.19 -10.51
C SER A 152 -8.00 -13.01 -9.28
N LYS A 153 -6.69 -13.15 -9.07
CA LYS A 153 -6.09 -13.81 -7.90
C LYS A 153 -6.19 -12.99 -6.62
N TYR A 154 -6.48 -11.72 -6.73
CA TYR A 154 -6.47 -10.75 -5.64
C TYR A 154 -7.87 -10.20 -5.43
N ARG A 155 -8.27 -10.10 -4.17
CA ARG A 155 -9.56 -9.54 -3.82
C ARG A 155 -9.43 -8.04 -3.64
N GLU A 156 -10.15 -7.24 -4.42
CA GLU A 156 -10.28 -5.80 -4.22
C GLU A 156 -10.78 -5.47 -2.80
N HIS A 157 -10.27 -4.39 -2.24
CA HIS A 157 -10.55 -3.95 -0.88
C HIS A 157 -10.14 -4.97 0.20
N ASN A 158 -9.04 -5.65 -0.06
CA ASN A 158 -8.28 -6.36 0.95
C ASN A 158 -6.85 -5.81 0.94
N ALA A 159 -6.49 -5.07 1.95
CA ALA A 159 -5.21 -4.35 2.00
C ALA A 159 -3.98 -5.22 1.67
N LEU A 160 -3.97 -6.50 2.07
CA LEU A 160 -2.85 -7.38 1.73
C LEU A 160 -2.88 -7.81 0.26
N ASP A 161 -4.05 -8.13 -0.27
CA ASP A 161 -4.19 -8.54 -1.67
C ASP A 161 -3.90 -7.36 -2.61
N ASP A 162 -4.33 -6.15 -2.25
CA ASP A 162 -4.04 -4.94 -3.02
C ASP A 162 -2.54 -4.61 -3.00
N ALA A 163 -1.87 -4.75 -1.85
CA ALA A 163 -0.42 -4.64 -1.77
C ALA A 163 0.33 -5.72 -2.59
N LYS A 164 -0.17 -6.97 -2.61
CA LYS A 164 0.37 -8.05 -3.44
C LYS A 164 0.21 -7.79 -4.93
N LEU A 165 -0.98 -7.34 -5.33
CA LEU A 165 -1.26 -6.95 -6.72
C LEU A 165 -0.32 -5.83 -7.16
N LEU A 166 -0.18 -4.78 -6.34
CA LEU A 166 0.74 -3.69 -6.60
C LEU A 166 2.18 -4.19 -6.79
N ARG A 167 2.65 -5.08 -5.91
CA ARG A 167 3.98 -5.68 -6.03
C ARG A 167 4.15 -6.45 -7.34
N GLU A 168 3.19 -7.30 -7.72
CA GLU A 168 3.25 -8.07 -8.96
C GLU A 168 3.30 -7.13 -10.17
N VAL A 169 2.42 -6.12 -10.20
CA VAL A 169 2.38 -5.10 -11.25
C VAL A 169 3.71 -4.35 -11.34
N TYR A 170 4.23 -3.89 -10.22
CA TYR A 170 5.50 -3.18 -10.15
C TYR A 170 6.67 -4.00 -10.73
N LEU A 171 6.78 -5.27 -10.34
CA LEU A 171 7.82 -6.16 -10.83
C LEU A 171 7.71 -6.40 -12.34
N LYS A 172 6.52 -6.66 -12.84
CA LYS A 172 6.25 -6.86 -14.27
C LYS A 172 6.48 -5.60 -15.08
N PHE A 173 6.08 -4.46 -14.54
CA PHE A 173 6.30 -3.16 -15.16
C PHE A 173 7.79 -2.88 -15.34
N TYR A 174 8.60 -3.03 -14.30
CA TYR A 174 10.05 -2.86 -14.40
C TYR A 174 10.72 -3.83 -15.37
N GLN A 175 10.26 -5.07 -15.43
CA GLN A 175 10.72 -6.04 -16.43
C GLN A 175 10.39 -5.60 -17.86
N SER A 176 9.22 -5.03 -18.06
CA SER A 176 8.77 -4.56 -19.38
C SER A 176 9.53 -3.32 -19.83
N ILE A 177 9.72 -2.33 -18.97
CA ILE A 177 10.48 -1.12 -19.27
C ILE A 177 11.96 -1.45 -19.58
N SER A 178 12.55 -2.38 -18.86
CA SER A 178 13.95 -2.76 -19.09
C SER A 178 14.19 -3.39 -20.46
N LYS A 179 13.16 -3.84 -21.15
CA LYS A 179 13.24 -4.35 -22.52
C LYS A 179 13.14 -3.24 -23.57
N VAL A 180 12.57 -2.09 -23.21
CA VAL A 180 12.26 -0.99 -24.15
C VAL A 180 13.23 0.17 -24.00
N MET A 181 13.77 0.41 -22.81
CA MET A 181 14.77 1.46 -22.60
C MET A 181 16.19 0.87 -22.67
N PRO A 182 17.05 1.37 -23.59
CA PRO A 182 18.46 0.96 -23.58
C PRO A 182 19.12 1.39 -22.27
N LYS A 183 20.11 0.60 -21.87
CA LYS A 183 20.95 0.88 -20.68
C LYS A 183 21.71 2.18 -20.81
#